data_f04b5313ec885e393979222a8747f326
#
_entry.id   f04b5313ec885e393979222a8747f326
#
_cell.length_a   1.000
_cell.length_b   1.000
_cell.length_c   1.000
_cell.angle_alpha   90.00
_cell.angle_beta   90.00
_cell.angle_gamma   90.00
#
_symmetry.space_group_name_H-M   'P 1'
#
loop_
_entity.id
_entity.type
_entity.pdbx_description
1 polymer ?
#
loop_
_entity_poly.entity_id
_entity_poly.type
_entity_poly.pdbx_seq_one_letter_code
_entity_poly.pdbx_strand_id
1 'polypeptide(L)'
;MMHCYCVGFVPSLRSSDLSQSPSVSNLGITPQSESFSEWYNDLVVKADMADHSAVRGCMVIKPHGYAIWELMQRALDDMFKDSGHVNAYFPLFVPKSFLSREAAHVEGFAKECAVVTHYRLINDPDGVGVVVDPEAKLEEELIIRPTSETVIWNTYKKWIQSYRDLPILINQWANVVRWEMRTRLFLRTAEFLWQEGHTAHATYGEAEEEALLILDIYRRFAEEWMAVPVLTGVKSENEKFAGADHTYCIEAMVQDRRCVQAGTSHHLGQNFAKAFDVKFQSQEGKEEYVYATSWGVSTRLIGTLIMAHSDDRGLIRRAARDQGRRR
;
A
#
# COMPACT_ATOMS: atom_id res chain seq x y z
N MET A 1 -30.86 -0.70 -15.42
CA MET A 1 -31.77 -0.46 -14.30
C MET A 1 -31.35 -1.34 -13.13
N MET A 2 -30.63 -0.82 -12.20
CA MET A 2 -30.24 -1.53 -10.98
C MET A 2 -30.44 -0.56 -9.83
N HIS A 3 -31.47 -0.83 -9.02
CA HIS A 3 -31.88 0.02 -7.91
C HIS A 3 -30.90 -0.11 -6.76
N CYS A 4 -30.33 1.01 -6.35
CA CYS A 4 -29.64 1.13 -5.06
C CYS A 4 -30.70 1.24 -3.97
N TYR A 5 -30.82 0.20 -3.14
CA TYR A 5 -31.57 0.29 -1.89
C TYR A 5 -30.72 0.94 -0.81
N CYS A 6 -30.94 2.24 -0.60
CA CYS A 6 -30.60 2.88 0.66
C CYS A 6 -31.70 2.56 1.67
N VAL A 7 -31.47 1.63 2.59
CA VAL A 7 -32.32 1.45 3.74
C VAL A 7 -31.97 2.51 4.77
N GLY A 8 -32.62 3.66 4.66
CA GLY A 8 -32.65 4.67 5.69
C GLY A 8 -33.82 4.42 6.65
N PHE A 9 -33.55 3.84 7.81
CA PHE A 9 -34.47 3.92 8.93
C PHE A 9 -34.06 5.14 9.75
N VAL A 10 -34.76 6.27 9.53
CA VAL A 10 -34.66 7.44 10.38
C VAL A 10 -35.91 7.42 11.29
N PRO A 11 -35.78 7.18 12.60
CA PRO A 11 -36.88 7.44 13.50
C PRO A 11 -37.11 8.95 13.55
N SER A 12 -38.36 9.37 13.38
CA SER A 12 -38.74 10.78 13.53
C SER A 12 -38.53 11.19 14.99
N LEU A 13 -37.45 11.91 15.27
CA LEU A 13 -37.20 12.57 16.54
C LEU A 13 -38.08 13.81 16.64
N ARG A 14 -38.85 13.93 17.73
CA ARG A 14 -39.65 15.12 18.05
C ARG A 14 -38.71 16.31 18.25
N SER A 15 -39.15 17.49 17.87
CA SER A 15 -38.42 18.76 17.90
C SER A 15 -37.99 19.29 19.27
N SER A 16 -38.16 18.50 20.35
CA SER A 16 -37.76 18.85 21.72
C SER A 16 -36.38 18.34 22.15
N ASP A 17 -35.71 17.49 21.33
CA ASP A 17 -34.43 16.85 21.73
C ASP A 17 -33.18 17.47 21.07
N LEU A 18 -33.31 18.64 20.45
CA LEU A 18 -32.21 19.31 19.73
C LEU A 18 -31.30 20.20 20.60
N SER A 19 -31.41 20.16 21.96
CA SER A 19 -30.69 21.14 22.78
C SER A 19 -29.51 20.66 23.61
N GLN A 20 -29.00 19.45 23.40
CA GLN A 20 -27.72 19.05 24.03
C GLN A 20 -26.86 18.24 23.04
N SER A 21 -26.02 18.93 22.27
CA SER A 21 -24.82 18.30 21.72
C SER A 21 -23.99 17.78 22.91
N PRO A 22 -23.60 16.50 22.95
CA PRO A 22 -22.73 16.02 24.01
C PRO A 22 -21.47 16.91 24.05
N SER A 23 -21.09 17.37 25.24
CA SER A 23 -19.85 18.12 25.41
C SER A 23 -18.69 17.27 24.91
N VAL A 24 -17.77 17.84 24.17
CA VAL A 24 -16.57 17.18 23.59
C VAL A 24 -15.82 16.36 24.65
N SER A 25 -15.87 16.76 25.91
CA SER A 25 -15.28 16.09 27.07
C SER A 25 -15.78 14.66 27.35
N ASN A 26 -16.94 14.24 26.82
CA ASN A 26 -17.52 12.92 27.11
C ASN A 26 -17.15 11.82 26.11
N LEU A 27 -16.44 12.13 25.01
CA LEU A 27 -16.10 11.16 23.96
C LEU A 27 -14.80 10.40 24.26
N GLY A 28 -14.01 10.84 25.24
CA GLY A 28 -12.71 10.24 25.59
C GLY A 28 -11.68 10.36 24.47
N ILE A 29 -11.81 11.38 23.62
CA ILE A 29 -10.88 11.73 22.56
C ILE A 29 -9.98 12.85 23.08
N THR A 30 -8.68 12.65 23.03
CA THR A 30 -7.68 13.69 23.33
C THR A 30 -7.85 14.85 22.34
N PRO A 31 -7.96 16.12 22.79
CA PRO A 31 -8.07 17.25 21.86
C PRO A 31 -6.84 17.39 20.94
N GLN A 32 -7.04 17.78 19.69
CA GLN A 32 -5.96 18.02 18.74
C GLN A 32 -4.93 19.02 19.26
N SER A 33 -5.40 20.06 19.94
CA SER A 33 -4.56 21.10 20.50
C SER A 33 -3.66 20.64 21.65
N GLU A 34 -3.99 19.54 22.32
CA GLU A 34 -3.20 18.93 23.38
C GLU A 34 -2.18 17.95 22.79
N SER A 35 -2.62 17.02 21.96
CA SER A 35 -1.75 16.05 21.30
C SER A 35 -2.38 15.51 20.01
N PHE A 36 -1.92 15.99 18.87
CA PHE A 36 -2.38 15.49 17.57
C PHE A 36 -2.15 13.97 17.39
N SER A 37 -1.07 13.47 18.01
CA SER A 37 -0.71 12.06 17.97
C SER A 37 -1.69 11.19 18.74
N GLU A 38 -2.06 11.59 19.95
CA GLU A 38 -3.01 10.85 20.79
C GLU A 38 -4.43 10.99 20.27
N TRP A 39 -4.81 12.20 19.83
CA TRP A 39 -6.05 12.44 19.14
C TRP A 39 -6.28 11.46 17.98
N TYR A 40 -5.27 11.29 17.12
CA TYR A 40 -5.35 10.35 16.01
C TYR A 40 -5.56 8.91 16.46
N ASN A 41 -4.80 8.46 17.46
CA ASN A 41 -4.92 7.10 17.99
C ASN A 41 -6.28 6.87 18.62
N ASP A 42 -6.78 7.84 19.41
CA ASP A 42 -8.11 7.79 20.02
C ASP A 42 -9.20 7.70 18.95
N LEU A 43 -9.11 8.50 17.88
CA LEU A 43 -10.07 8.44 16.78
C LEU A 43 -10.11 7.06 16.11
N VAL A 44 -8.97 6.50 15.79
CA VAL A 44 -8.90 5.18 15.12
C VAL A 44 -9.56 4.11 15.97
N VAL A 45 -9.28 4.10 17.27
CA VAL A 45 -9.80 3.09 18.20
C VAL A 45 -11.28 3.34 18.54
N LYS A 46 -11.65 4.59 18.88
CA LYS A 46 -13.01 4.95 19.28
C LYS A 46 -14.01 4.90 18.14
N ALA A 47 -13.58 5.16 16.92
CA ALA A 47 -14.41 5.00 15.73
C ALA A 47 -14.48 3.55 15.22
N ASP A 48 -13.95 2.62 15.97
CA ASP A 48 -13.95 1.17 15.67
C ASP A 48 -13.36 0.82 14.30
N MET A 49 -12.27 1.53 13.95
CA MET A 49 -11.61 1.39 12.67
C MET A 49 -10.54 0.31 12.64
N ALA A 50 -9.74 0.23 13.69
CA ALA A 50 -8.67 -0.75 13.86
C ALA A 50 -8.32 -0.95 15.33
N ASP A 51 -7.63 -2.06 15.61
CA ASP A 51 -7.13 -2.39 16.94
C ASP A 51 -5.76 -3.06 16.84
N HIS A 52 -5.05 -3.12 17.96
CA HIS A 52 -3.79 -3.86 18.04
C HIS A 52 -4.05 -5.37 18.04
N SER A 53 -3.26 -6.12 17.28
CA SER A 53 -3.30 -7.58 17.32
C SER A 53 -2.42 -8.14 18.45
N ALA A 54 -2.49 -9.45 18.64
CA ALA A 54 -1.59 -10.17 19.57
C ALA A 54 -0.11 -10.10 19.12
N VAL A 55 0.14 -9.86 17.82
CA VAL A 55 1.47 -9.67 17.27
C VAL A 55 1.81 -8.20 17.29
N ARG A 56 2.86 -7.83 18.02
CA ARG A 56 3.27 -6.43 18.14
C ARG A 56 3.55 -5.82 16.77
N GLY A 57 2.94 -4.68 16.52
CA GLY A 57 3.10 -3.94 15.28
C GLY A 57 2.14 -4.34 14.16
N CYS A 58 1.45 -5.45 14.27
CA CYS A 58 0.37 -5.81 13.37
C CYS A 58 -0.96 -5.26 13.89
N MET A 59 -1.83 -4.81 12.99
CA MET A 59 -3.16 -4.31 13.35
C MET A 59 -4.26 -5.24 12.87
N VAL A 60 -5.36 -5.25 13.62
CA VAL A 60 -6.63 -5.77 13.15
C VAL A 60 -7.39 -4.61 12.52
N ILE A 61 -7.66 -4.67 11.22
CA ILE A 61 -8.54 -3.70 10.56
C ILE A 61 -9.97 -4.18 10.79
N LYS A 62 -10.74 -3.40 11.54
CA LYS A 62 -12.13 -3.73 11.87
C LYS A 62 -13.07 -3.47 10.69
N PRO A 63 -14.31 -3.99 10.71
CA PRO A 63 -15.22 -3.90 9.57
C PRO A 63 -15.43 -2.48 9.03
N HIS A 64 -15.50 -1.45 9.88
CA HIS A 64 -15.63 -0.06 9.42
C HIS A 64 -14.37 0.43 8.67
N GLY A 65 -13.19 0.11 9.20
CA GLY A 65 -11.93 0.45 8.54
C GLY A 65 -11.74 -0.33 7.24
N TYR A 66 -12.10 -1.61 7.24
CA TYR A 66 -11.97 -2.45 6.07
C TYR A 66 -12.93 -2.04 4.94
N ALA A 67 -14.16 -1.65 5.28
CA ALA A 67 -15.11 -1.13 4.30
C ALA A 67 -14.60 0.13 3.57
N ILE A 68 -13.85 1.01 4.26
CA ILE A 68 -13.20 2.15 3.61
C ILE A 68 -12.10 1.66 2.65
N TRP A 69 -11.30 0.67 3.08
CA TRP A 69 -10.27 0.08 2.21
C TRP A 69 -10.88 -0.54 0.94
N GLU A 70 -11.97 -1.29 1.06
CA GLU A 70 -12.68 -1.87 -0.09
C GLU A 70 -13.16 -0.81 -1.09
N LEU A 71 -13.66 0.32 -0.58
CA LEU A 71 -14.07 1.43 -1.45
C LEU A 71 -12.88 2.09 -2.16
N MET A 72 -11.77 2.31 -1.44
CA MET A 72 -10.53 2.84 -2.01
C MET A 72 -9.96 1.88 -3.05
N GLN A 73 -9.91 0.58 -2.72
CA GLN A 73 -9.44 -0.46 -3.63
C GLN A 73 -10.26 -0.48 -4.92
N ARG A 74 -11.59 -0.49 -4.82
CA ARG A 74 -12.46 -0.51 -6.01
C ARG A 74 -12.23 0.70 -6.92
N ALA A 75 -12.19 1.90 -6.33
CA ALA A 75 -12.00 3.11 -7.11
C ALA A 75 -10.63 3.17 -7.80
N LEU A 76 -9.56 2.81 -7.09
CA LEU A 76 -8.22 2.76 -7.69
C LEU A 76 -8.09 1.63 -8.73
N ASP A 77 -8.67 0.47 -8.46
CA ASP A 77 -8.64 -0.67 -9.39
C ASP A 77 -9.33 -0.35 -10.72
N ASP A 78 -10.47 0.37 -10.65
CA ASP A 78 -11.14 0.86 -11.85
C ASP A 78 -10.24 1.84 -12.62
N MET A 79 -9.57 2.79 -11.94
CA MET A 79 -8.66 3.75 -12.59
C MET A 79 -7.45 3.07 -13.24
N PHE A 80 -6.89 2.03 -12.61
CA PHE A 80 -5.80 1.23 -13.21
C PHE A 80 -6.28 0.45 -14.42
N LYS A 81 -7.44 -0.19 -14.36
CA LYS A 81 -8.02 -0.92 -15.50
C LYS A 81 -8.36 0.00 -16.67
N ASP A 82 -8.85 1.20 -16.39
CA ASP A 82 -9.12 2.21 -17.42
C ASP A 82 -7.84 2.66 -18.15
N SER A 83 -6.68 2.56 -17.49
CA SER A 83 -5.37 2.83 -18.10
C SER A 83 -4.68 1.57 -18.69
N GLY A 84 -5.39 0.43 -18.75
CA GLY A 84 -4.92 -0.78 -19.41
C GLY A 84 -4.22 -1.79 -18.50
N HIS A 85 -4.11 -1.51 -17.20
CA HIS A 85 -3.48 -2.43 -16.26
C HIS A 85 -4.38 -3.62 -15.93
N VAL A 86 -3.74 -4.75 -15.62
CA VAL A 86 -4.44 -5.97 -15.20
C VAL A 86 -3.89 -6.46 -13.86
N ASN A 87 -4.75 -7.11 -13.08
CA ASN A 87 -4.35 -7.65 -11.80
C ASN A 87 -3.70 -9.03 -11.94
N ALA A 88 -2.62 -9.25 -11.20
CA ALA A 88 -2.01 -10.57 -10.99
C ALA A 88 -1.75 -10.79 -9.50
N TYR A 89 -1.36 -12.00 -9.13
CA TYR A 89 -0.96 -12.33 -7.76
C TYR A 89 0.36 -13.10 -7.77
N PHE A 90 1.32 -12.63 -6.98
CA PHE A 90 2.62 -13.26 -6.79
C PHE A 90 2.74 -13.83 -5.36
N PRO A 91 3.55 -14.89 -5.17
CA PRO A 91 3.66 -15.57 -3.88
C PRO A 91 4.14 -14.67 -2.75
N LEU A 92 3.65 -14.97 -1.54
CA LEU A 92 4.04 -14.32 -0.30
C LEU A 92 5.52 -14.58 0.05
N PHE A 93 6.00 -15.79 -0.22
CA PHE A 93 7.33 -16.23 0.15
C PHE A 93 8.34 -15.91 -0.96
N VAL A 94 9.46 -15.34 -0.55
CA VAL A 94 10.59 -15.00 -1.41
C VAL A 94 11.79 -15.84 -0.97
N PRO A 95 12.44 -16.61 -1.86
CA PRO A 95 13.70 -17.28 -1.52
C PRO A 95 14.76 -16.27 -1.11
N LYS A 96 15.47 -16.53 -0.03
CA LYS A 96 16.54 -15.63 0.49
C LYS A 96 17.60 -15.32 -0.56
N SER A 97 17.92 -16.29 -1.42
CA SER A 97 18.86 -16.12 -2.53
C SER A 97 18.47 -15.04 -3.53
N PHE A 98 17.16 -14.73 -3.67
CA PHE A 98 16.71 -13.67 -4.57
C PHE A 98 17.11 -12.29 -4.07
N LEU A 99 17.00 -12.05 -2.76
CA LEU A 99 17.43 -10.78 -2.17
C LEU A 99 18.95 -10.60 -2.28
N SER A 100 19.73 -11.67 -2.25
CA SER A 100 21.18 -11.61 -2.36
C SER A 100 21.68 -11.20 -3.76
N ARG A 101 20.83 -11.28 -4.79
CA ARG A 101 21.19 -10.88 -6.17
C ARG A 101 21.21 -9.37 -6.36
N GLU A 102 20.59 -8.63 -5.47
CA GLU A 102 20.44 -7.19 -5.60
C GLU A 102 20.86 -6.45 -4.31
N ALA A 103 22.17 -6.27 -4.14
CA ALA A 103 22.75 -5.67 -2.94
C ALA A 103 22.21 -4.27 -2.62
N ALA A 104 21.91 -3.44 -3.64
CA ALA A 104 21.36 -2.10 -3.45
C ALA A 104 19.94 -2.13 -2.86
N HIS A 105 19.13 -3.12 -3.27
CA HIS A 105 17.77 -3.32 -2.74
C HIS A 105 17.82 -3.84 -1.31
N VAL A 106 18.80 -4.68 -0.99
CA VAL A 106 19.05 -5.22 0.36
C VAL A 106 19.34 -4.12 1.37
N GLU A 107 20.07 -3.08 1.01
CA GLU A 107 20.36 -1.97 1.94
C GLU A 107 19.10 -1.19 2.35
N GLY A 108 18.09 -1.12 1.48
CA GLY A 108 16.83 -0.43 1.74
C GLY A 108 15.79 -1.25 2.52
N PHE A 109 15.70 -2.57 2.31
CA PHE A 109 14.57 -3.40 2.78
C PHE A 109 14.95 -4.64 3.59
N ALA A 110 16.17 -5.17 3.46
CA ALA A 110 16.48 -6.48 4.03
C ALA A 110 16.84 -6.46 5.52
N LYS A 111 16.99 -5.29 6.12
CA LYS A 111 17.38 -5.20 7.54
C LYS A 111 16.24 -5.56 8.49
N GLU A 112 14.98 -5.48 8.05
CA GLU A 112 13.79 -5.61 8.89
C GLU A 112 12.72 -6.44 8.17
N CYS A 113 13.00 -7.74 7.97
CA CYS A 113 12.09 -8.70 7.35
C CYS A 113 11.77 -9.88 8.28
N ALA A 114 10.64 -10.54 8.03
CA ALA A 114 10.30 -11.80 8.68
C ALA A 114 10.91 -12.97 7.89
N VAL A 115 11.64 -13.83 8.57
CA VAL A 115 12.34 -14.99 8.00
C VAL A 115 11.66 -16.27 8.45
N VAL A 116 11.29 -17.14 7.51
CA VAL A 116 10.71 -18.45 7.75
C VAL A 116 11.83 -19.49 7.59
N THR A 117 12.09 -20.22 8.68
CA THR A 117 13.21 -21.16 8.79
C THR A 117 12.78 -22.62 8.82
N HIS A 118 11.51 -22.89 9.24
CA HIS A 118 10.96 -24.23 9.43
C HIS A 118 9.51 -24.28 8.90
N TYR A 119 9.05 -25.50 8.58
CA TYR A 119 7.72 -25.72 8.02
C TYR A 119 6.80 -26.60 8.87
N ARG A 120 7.24 -27.04 10.07
CA ARG A 120 6.44 -27.92 10.91
C ARG A 120 6.60 -27.61 12.40
N LEU A 121 5.53 -27.83 13.14
CA LEU A 121 5.50 -27.85 14.59
C LEU A 121 5.27 -29.29 15.07
N ILE A 122 5.79 -29.65 16.25
CA ILE A 122 5.54 -30.90 16.97
C ILE A 122 5.04 -30.59 18.37
N ASN A 123 4.43 -31.57 19.02
CA ASN A 123 4.13 -31.47 20.44
C ASN A 123 5.42 -31.28 21.22
N ASP A 124 5.39 -30.40 22.22
CA ASP A 124 6.54 -30.19 23.12
C ASP A 124 6.84 -31.50 23.88
N PRO A 125 8.02 -32.11 23.69
CA PRO A 125 8.37 -33.35 24.38
C PRO A 125 8.56 -33.14 25.89
N ASP A 126 8.84 -31.91 26.33
CA ASP A 126 9.15 -31.61 27.75
C ASP A 126 8.00 -30.88 28.47
N GLY A 127 6.85 -30.61 27.77
CA GLY A 127 5.79 -29.79 28.35
C GLY A 127 4.45 -29.89 27.66
N VAL A 128 3.64 -28.81 27.84
CA VAL A 128 2.33 -28.66 27.23
C VAL A 128 2.45 -27.59 26.15
N GLY A 129 2.08 -27.95 24.91
CA GLY A 129 2.08 -27.01 23.80
C GLY A 129 2.77 -27.56 22.56
N VAL A 130 3.25 -26.64 21.69
CA VAL A 130 3.95 -26.98 20.45
C VAL A 130 5.28 -26.24 20.36
N VAL A 131 6.27 -26.92 19.80
CA VAL A 131 7.59 -26.35 19.49
C VAL A 131 7.91 -26.52 18.02
N VAL A 132 8.85 -25.73 17.52
CA VAL A 132 9.37 -25.91 16.17
C VAL A 132 10.07 -27.24 16.06
N ASP A 133 9.72 -28.05 15.06
CA ASP A 133 10.39 -29.31 14.78
C ASP A 133 11.79 -29.04 14.19
N PRO A 134 12.88 -29.43 14.89
CA PRO A 134 14.24 -29.22 14.40
C PRO A 134 14.53 -29.94 13.05
N GLU A 135 13.84 -31.08 12.83
CA GLU A 135 14.01 -31.86 11.59
C GLU A 135 13.29 -31.24 10.37
N ALA A 136 12.42 -30.25 10.63
CA ALA A 136 11.65 -29.59 9.58
C ALA A 136 12.27 -28.26 9.15
N LYS A 137 13.58 -28.11 9.31
CA LYS A 137 14.32 -26.93 8.82
C LYS A 137 14.27 -26.87 7.28
N LEU A 138 14.00 -25.69 6.74
CA LEU A 138 14.05 -25.46 5.30
C LEU A 138 15.48 -25.55 4.79
N GLU A 139 15.68 -26.15 3.61
CA GLU A 139 16.98 -26.15 2.91
C GLU A 139 17.46 -24.74 2.59
N GLU A 140 16.52 -23.88 2.16
CA GLU A 140 16.71 -22.44 1.96
C GLU A 140 15.68 -21.67 2.79
N GLU A 141 16.13 -20.70 3.55
CA GLU A 141 15.26 -19.80 4.31
C GLU A 141 14.42 -18.94 3.35
N LEU A 142 13.15 -18.73 3.73
CA LEU A 142 12.23 -17.91 2.99
C LEU A 142 12.00 -16.59 3.71
N ILE A 143 11.81 -15.53 2.93
CA ILE A 143 11.46 -14.21 3.43
C ILE A 143 9.97 -13.98 3.15
N ILE A 144 9.22 -13.49 4.13
CA ILE A 144 7.90 -12.94 3.87
C ILE A 144 8.09 -11.60 3.16
N ARG A 145 7.54 -11.46 1.97
CA ARG A 145 7.81 -10.31 1.08
C ARG A 145 7.66 -8.96 1.79
N PRO A 146 8.71 -8.14 1.84
CA PRO A 146 8.62 -6.73 2.22
C PRO A 146 8.17 -5.85 1.05
N THR A 147 8.31 -6.38 -0.16
CA THR A 147 7.92 -5.86 -1.47
C THR A 147 8.11 -7.00 -2.49
N SER A 148 7.56 -6.89 -3.70
CA SER A 148 7.49 -8.04 -4.62
C SER A 148 8.41 -7.95 -5.83
N GLU A 149 9.24 -6.91 -5.97
CA GLU A 149 10.11 -6.72 -7.15
C GLU A 149 10.90 -7.98 -7.50
N THR A 150 11.57 -8.59 -6.52
CA THR A 150 12.45 -9.75 -6.77
C THR A 150 11.71 -10.96 -7.33
N VAL A 151 10.53 -11.27 -6.79
CA VAL A 151 9.69 -12.39 -7.27
C VAL A 151 9.11 -12.07 -8.65
N ILE A 152 8.66 -10.83 -8.84
CA ILE A 152 8.06 -10.38 -10.10
C ILE A 152 9.10 -10.39 -11.22
N TRP A 153 10.27 -9.82 -10.98
CA TRP A 153 11.35 -9.78 -12.00
C TRP A 153 11.89 -11.16 -12.35
N ASN A 154 11.98 -12.07 -11.38
CA ASN A 154 12.30 -13.47 -11.67
C ASN A 154 11.22 -14.15 -12.53
N THR A 155 9.97 -13.75 -12.42
CA THR A 155 8.85 -14.22 -13.23
C THR A 155 8.87 -13.59 -14.62
N TYR A 156 9.11 -12.27 -14.70
CA TYR A 156 9.18 -11.53 -15.97
C TYR A 156 10.29 -12.04 -16.89
N LYS A 157 11.40 -12.56 -16.34
CA LYS A 157 12.43 -13.26 -17.12
C LYS A 157 11.86 -14.39 -18.00
N LYS A 158 10.77 -15.02 -17.57
CA LYS A 158 10.10 -16.09 -18.33
C LYS A 158 9.02 -15.56 -19.27
N TRP A 159 8.38 -14.46 -18.90
CA TRP A 159 7.26 -13.91 -19.65
C TRP A 159 7.70 -13.02 -20.81
N ILE A 160 8.83 -12.33 -20.66
CA ILE A 160 9.36 -11.39 -21.65
C ILE A 160 10.43 -12.09 -22.49
N GLN A 161 10.17 -12.23 -23.77
CA GLN A 161 11.09 -12.82 -24.75
C GLN A 161 11.28 -11.91 -25.97
N SER A 162 10.25 -11.19 -26.36
CA SER A 162 10.27 -10.32 -27.53
C SER A 162 9.55 -8.99 -27.26
N TYR A 163 9.76 -8.02 -28.16
CA TYR A 163 9.08 -6.72 -28.12
C TYR A 163 7.55 -6.84 -28.13
N ARG A 164 6.99 -7.98 -28.59
CA ARG A 164 5.55 -8.22 -28.60
C ARG A 164 4.95 -8.50 -27.23
N ASP A 165 5.81 -8.85 -26.27
CA ASP A 165 5.41 -9.12 -24.91
C ASP A 165 5.35 -7.84 -24.07
N LEU A 166 5.74 -6.69 -24.66
CA LEU A 166 5.78 -5.38 -24.03
C LEU A 166 4.69 -4.43 -24.58
N PRO A 167 4.16 -3.51 -23.75
CA PRO A 167 4.45 -3.38 -22.33
C PRO A 167 3.75 -4.45 -21.48
N ILE A 168 4.34 -4.81 -20.34
CA ILE A 168 3.64 -5.53 -19.26
C ILE A 168 3.15 -4.50 -18.26
N LEU A 169 1.83 -4.48 -17.99
CA LEU A 169 1.16 -3.53 -17.10
C LEU A 169 0.42 -4.31 -16.01
N ILE A 170 1.12 -4.64 -14.92
CA ILE A 170 0.59 -5.49 -13.84
C ILE A 170 0.42 -4.71 -12.55
N ASN A 171 -0.74 -4.89 -11.93
CA ASN A 171 -1.05 -4.48 -10.56
C ASN A 171 -1.27 -5.70 -9.67
N GLN A 172 -0.94 -5.59 -8.39
CA GLN A 172 -1.21 -6.59 -7.37
C GLN A 172 -1.80 -5.94 -6.12
N TRP A 173 -2.94 -6.46 -5.65
CA TRP A 173 -3.49 -6.18 -4.33
C TRP A 173 -2.99 -7.25 -3.36
N ALA A 174 -2.27 -6.84 -2.32
CA ALA A 174 -1.58 -7.79 -1.45
C ALA A 174 -1.30 -7.22 -0.06
N ASN A 175 -0.74 -8.05 0.81
CA ASN A 175 -0.09 -7.62 2.03
C ASN A 175 1.43 -7.73 1.88
N VAL A 176 2.14 -6.99 2.71
CA VAL A 176 3.60 -7.09 2.88
C VAL A 176 3.95 -7.00 4.38
N VAL A 177 5.12 -7.51 4.74
CA VAL A 177 5.63 -7.45 6.10
C VAL A 177 6.98 -6.73 6.11
N ARG A 178 7.03 -5.61 6.83
CA ARG A 178 8.24 -4.83 7.13
C ARG A 178 8.35 -4.74 8.63
N TRP A 179 9.33 -5.37 9.24
CA TRP A 179 9.44 -5.51 10.71
C TRP A 179 9.68 -4.16 11.38
N GLU A 180 8.62 -3.41 11.56
CA GLU A 180 8.65 -2.04 12.04
C GLU A 180 8.63 -1.99 13.58
N MET A 181 9.55 -1.23 14.15
CA MET A 181 9.66 -1.09 15.61
C MET A 181 8.80 0.03 16.20
N ARG A 182 8.50 1.07 15.41
CA ARG A 182 7.70 2.24 15.85
C ARG A 182 6.38 2.26 15.08
N THR A 183 5.41 1.54 15.58
CA THR A 183 4.16 1.32 14.90
C THR A 183 3.08 2.35 15.25
N ARG A 184 2.21 2.63 14.29
CA ARG A 184 1.02 3.46 14.43
C ARG A 184 -0.06 2.94 13.49
N LEU A 185 -1.26 2.67 14.00
CA LEU A 185 -2.37 2.11 13.24
C LEU A 185 -2.59 2.88 11.92
N PHE A 186 -2.77 2.16 10.83
CA PHE A 186 -2.83 2.60 9.43
C PHE A 186 -1.59 3.30 8.88
N LEU A 187 -0.87 4.09 9.64
CA LEU A 187 0.23 4.92 9.14
C LEU A 187 1.55 4.17 9.00
N ARG A 188 1.84 3.31 9.98
CA ARG A 188 3.11 2.58 10.05
C ARG A 188 2.92 1.31 10.89
N THR A 189 2.74 0.17 10.24
CA THR A 189 2.53 -1.13 10.86
C THR A 189 3.49 -2.16 10.29
N ALA A 190 3.76 -3.22 11.04
CA ALA A 190 4.67 -4.28 10.60
C ALA A 190 4.08 -5.07 9.42
N GLU A 191 2.78 -5.30 9.43
CA GLU A 191 2.03 -5.82 8.28
C GLU A 191 1.01 -4.77 7.84
N PHE A 192 0.84 -4.61 6.53
CA PHE A 192 -0.18 -3.73 5.97
C PHE A 192 -0.67 -4.23 4.61
N LEU A 193 -1.90 -3.84 4.28
CA LEU A 193 -2.46 -4.02 2.96
C LEU A 193 -2.02 -2.87 2.05
N TRP A 194 -1.74 -3.20 0.82
CA TRP A 194 -1.36 -2.23 -0.18
C TRP A 194 -1.73 -2.67 -1.59
N GLN A 195 -1.50 -1.78 -2.51
CA GLN A 195 -1.41 -2.04 -3.92
C GLN A 195 0.03 -1.79 -4.35
N GLU A 196 0.56 -2.65 -5.18
CA GLU A 196 1.84 -2.47 -5.85
C GLU A 196 1.68 -2.77 -7.34
N GLY A 197 2.15 -1.87 -8.17
CA GLY A 197 2.22 -2.09 -9.60
C GLY A 197 3.65 -2.27 -10.06
N HIS A 198 3.82 -3.10 -11.08
CA HIS A 198 5.11 -3.39 -11.67
C HIS A 198 4.95 -3.51 -13.17
N THR A 199 5.63 -2.65 -13.91
CA THR A 199 5.51 -2.61 -15.36
C THR A 199 6.86 -2.78 -16.03
N ALA A 200 6.86 -3.28 -17.28
CA ALA A 200 8.05 -3.44 -18.10
C ALA A 200 7.79 -2.85 -19.49
N HIS A 201 8.75 -2.08 -19.99
CA HIS A 201 8.65 -1.28 -21.20
C HIS A 201 9.87 -1.48 -22.09
N ALA A 202 9.72 -1.25 -23.40
CA ALA A 202 10.83 -1.35 -24.35
C ALA A 202 11.78 -0.14 -24.25
N THR A 203 11.27 1.04 -23.92
CA THR A 203 12.05 2.28 -23.92
C THR A 203 12.00 3.01 -22.58
N TYR A 204 13.01 3.85 -22.35
CA TYR A 204 13.05 4.74 -21.19
C TYR A 204 11.83 5.68 -21.16
N GLY A 205 11.48 6.24 -22.32
CA GLY A 205 10.38 7.20 -22.43
C GLY A 205 9.03 6.58 -22.07
N GLU A 206 8.74 5.36 -22.54
CA GLU A 206 7.52 4.65 -22.17
C GLU A 206 7.44 4.38 -20.65
N ALA A 207 8.54 4.01 -20.01
CA ALA A 207 8.57 3.81 -18.57
C ALA A 207 8.41 5.13 -17.79
N GLU A 208 8.94 6.25 -18.32
CA GLU A 208 8.76 7.57 -17.72
C GLU A 208 7.31 8.04 -17.82
N GLU A 209 6.70 7.88 -19.00
CA GLU A 209 5.28 8.21 -19.22
C GLU A 209 4.39 7.38 -18.28
N GLU A 210 4.68 6.11 -18.10
CA GLU A 210 3.98 5.23 -17.18
C GLU A 210 4.11 5.69 -15.72
N ALA A 211 5.33 6.00 -15.27
CA ALA A 211 5.55 6.47 -13.91
C ALA A 211 4.79 7.78 -13.62
N LEU A 212 4.72 8.68 -14.59
CA LEU A 212 3.98 9.95 -14.48
C LEU A 212 2.46 9.74 -14.57
N LEU A 213 1.99 8.82 -15.40
CA LEU A 213 0.57 8.43 -15.49
C LEU A 213 0.06 7.94 -14.14
N ILE A 214 0.80 7.06 -13.50
CA ILE A 214 0.43 6.54 -12.17
C ILE A 214 0.48 7.63 -11.09
N LEU A 215 1.45 8.52 -11.15
CA LEU A 215 1.49 9.67 -10.24
C LEU A 215 0.22 10.53 -10.38
N ASP A 216 -0.27 10.77 -11.62
CA ASP A 216 -1.50 11.52 -11.87
C ASP A 216 -2.75 10.74 -11.39
N ILE A 217 -2.80 9.42 -11.58
CA ILE A 217 -3.88 8.58 -11.04
C ILE A 217 -3.94 8.72 -9.51
N TYR A 218 -2.81 8.65 -8.82
CA TYR A 218 -2.77 8.81 -7.36
C TYR A 218 -3.19 10.22 -6.91
N ARG A 219 -2.74 11.25 -7.61
CA ARG A 219 -3.15 12.64 -7.35
C ARG A 219 -4.67 12.79 -7.51
N ARG A 220 -5.21 12.37 -8.64
CA ARG A 220 -6.66 12.43 -8.92
C ARG A 220 -7.46 11.63 -7.90
N PHE A 221 -7.01 10.44 -7.55
CA PHE A 221 -7.65 9.65 -6.51
C PHE A 221 -7.69 10.39 -5.17
N ALA A 222 -6.56 10.94 -4.73
CA ALA A 222 -6.49 11.69 -3.47
C ALA A 222 -7.42 12.93 -3.48
N GLU A 223 -7.42 13.71 -4.57
CA GLU A 223 -8.17 14.95 -4.67
C GLU A 223 -9.66 14.73 -4.94
N GLU A 224 -10.01 13.85 -5.89
CA GLU A 224 -11.38 13.67 -6.36
C GLU A 224 -12.19 12.69 -5.49
N TRP A 225 -11.55 11.63 -4.98
CA TRP A 225 -12.21 10.58 -4.18
C TRP A 225 -12.05 10.78 -2.69
N MET A 226 -10.84 11.12 -2.23
CA MET A 226 -10.58 11.35 -0.81
C MET A 226 -10.83 12.79 -0.38
N ALA A 227 -10.97 13.74 -1.33
CA ALA A 227 -11.01 15.18 -1.09
C ALA A 227 -9.78 15.70 -0.30
N VAL A 228 -8.62 15.08 -0.50
CA VAL A 228 -7.34 15.42 0.13
C VAL A 228 -6.45 16.08 -0.91
N PRO A 229 -6.19 17.38 -0.82
CA PRO A 229 -5.23 18.06 -1.69
C PRO A 229 -3.83 17.48 -1.48
N VAL A 230 -3.10 17.26 -2.58
CA VAL A 230 -1.75 16.73 -2.52
C VAL A 230 -0.79 17.55 -3.37
N LEU A 231 0.47 17.56 -2.95
CA LEU A 231 1.58 18.06 -3.75
C LEU A 231 2.25 16.90 -4.46
N THR A 232 2.50 17.06 -5.75
CA THR A 232 3.32 16.13 -6.53
C THR A 232 4.76 16.61 -6.57
N GLY A 233 5.71 15.69 -6.51
CA GLY A 233 7.12 16.04 -6.54
C GLY A 233 8.03 14.86 -6.85
N VAL A 234 9.30 15.18 -7.06
CA VAL A 234 10.39 14.20 -7.23
C VAL A 234 11.21 14.17 -5.94
N LYS A 235 11.49 12.98 -5.43
CA LYS A 235 12.33 12.81 -4.25
C LYS A 235 13.79 13.12 -4.56
N SER A 236 14.48 13.67 -3.55
CA SER A 236 15.93 13.87 -3.61
C SER A 236 16.68 12.53 -3.74
N GLU A 237 17.92 12.59 -4.19
CA GLU A 237 18.79 11.42 -4.33
C GLU A 237 18.91 10.59 -3.06
N ASN A 238 18.87 11.24 -1.88
CA ASN A 238 19.01 10.57 -0.58
C ASN A 238 17.72 9.90 -0.10
N GLU A 239 16.56 10.24 -0.69
CA GLU A 239 15.25 9.75 -0.27
C GLU A 239 14.53 8.93 -1.34
N LYS A 240 15.09 8.86 -2.55
CA LYS A 240 14.52 8.05 -3.61
C LYS A 240 14.57 6.56 -3.25
N PHE A 241 13.69 5.79 -3.85
CA PHE A 241 13.67 4.35 -3.70
C PHE A 241 14.99 3.73 -4.15
N ALA A 242 15.55 2.82 -3.35
CA ALA A 242 16.80 2.14 -3.68
C ALA A 242 16.63 1.32 -4.98
N GLY A 243 17.48 1.60 -5.96
CA GLY A 243 17.40 1.00 -7.30
C GLY A 243 16.52 1.75 -8.30
N ALA A 244 15.94 2.91 -7.93
CA ALA A 244 15.23 3.77 -8.87
C ALA A 244 16.14 4.85 -9.47
N ASP A 245 15.91 5.17 -10.74
CA ASP A 245 16.47 6.37 -11.37
C ASP A 245 15.76 7.61 -10.84
N HIS A 246 14.41 7.58 -10.82
CA HIS A 246 13.56 8.64 -10.26
C HIS A 246 12.47 8.08 -9.37
N THR A 247 12.15 8.79 -8.30
CA THR A 247 11.01 8.51 -7.44
C THR A 247 10.10 9.72 -7.40
N TYR A 248 8.90 9.56 -7.94
CA TYR A 248 7.81 10.53 -7.84
C TYR A 248 6.96 10.21 -6.63
N CYS A 249 6.37 11.22 -6.01
CA CYS A 249 5.49 11.02 -4.86
C CYS A 249 4.35 12.03 -4.85
N ILE A 250 3.27 11.66 -4.18
CA ILE A 250 2.24 12.57 -3.71
C ILE A 250 2.37 12.74 -2.19
N GLU A 251 2.30 13.97 -1.72
CA GLU A 251 2.35 14.31 -0.31
C GLU A 251 1.11 15.10 0.10
N ALA A 252 0.42 14.63 1.13
CA ALA A 252 -0.74 15.29 1.70
C ALA A 252 -0.36 16.10 2.93
N MET A 253 -0.74 17.36 2.98
CA MET A 253 -0.63 18.17 4.20
C MET A 253 -1.79 17.86 5.12
N VAL A 254 -1.49 17.45 6.35
CA VAL A 254 -2.51 17.17 7.38
C VAL A 254 -2.67 18.34 8.35
N GLN A 255 -3.63 18.26 9.25
CA GLN A 255 -4.08 19.41 10.07
C GLN A 255 -3.01 19.96 11.01
N ASP A 256 -2.02 19.16 11.42
CA ASP A 256 -0.87 19.62 12.22
C ASP A 256 0.24 20.27 11.37
N ARG A 257 -0.02 20.52 10.06
CA ARG A 257 0.89 21.13 9.08
C ARG A 257 2.10 20.27 8.72
N ARG A 258 2.08 18.97 9.02
CA ARG A 258 3.05 18.00 8.54
C ARG A 258 2.59 17.39 7.23
N CYS A 259 3.55 16.99 6.40
CA CYS A 259 3.28 16.26 5.18
C CYS A 259 3.35 14.76 5.43
N VAL A 260 2.43 14.03 4.81
CA VAL A 260 2.39 12.57 4.79
C VAL A 260 2.57 12.11 3.37
N GLN A 261 3.58 11.28 3.12
CA GLN A 261 3.73 10.60 1.84
C GLN A 261 2.54 9.65 1.64
N ALA A 262 1.71 9.94 0.66
CA ALA A 262 0.46 9.23 0.39
C ALA A 262 0.58 8.19 -0.72
N GLY A 263 1.54 8.34 -1.63
CA GLY A 263 1.81 7.38 -2.70
C GLY A 263 3.13 7.65 -3.39
N THR A 264 3.73 6.63 -4.02
CA THR A 264 4.96 6.75 -4.77
C THR A 264 4.87 6.03 -6.11
N SER A 265 5.54 6.59 -7.12
CA SER A 265 5.73 5.99 -8.43
C SER A 265 7.20 6.12 -8.80
N HIS A 266 7.83 5.00 -9.18
CA HIS A 266 9.25 4.90 -9.41
C HIS A 266 9.56 4.57 -10.86
N HIS A 267 10.42 5.34 -11.49
CA HIS A 267 11.13 4.89 -12.69
C HIS A 267 12.39 4.13 -12.24
N LEU A 268 12.43 2.84 -12.50
CA LEU A 268 13.50 1.95 -12.02
C LEU A 268 14.67 1.80 -13.01
N GLY A 269 14.58 2.48 -14.16
CA GLY A 269 15.57 2.30 -15.22
C GLY A 269 15.65 0.85 -15.68
N GLN A 270 16.87 0.35 -15.84
CA GLN A 270 17.16 -1.05 -16.18
C GLN A 270 17.78 -1.83 -15.01
N ASN A 271 17.76 -1.28 -13.80
CA ASN A 271 18.50 -1.85 -12.67
C ASN A 271 18.00 -3.24 -12.31
N PHE A 272 16.67 -3.42 -12.14
CA PHE A 272 16.07 -4.73 -11.89
C PHE A 272 16.17 -5.67 -13.10
N ALA A 273 15.99 -5.16 -14.31
CA ALA A 273 16.12 -5.95 -15.51
C ALA A 273 17.53 -6.54 -15.64
N LYS A 274 18.57 -5.78 -15.32
CA LYS A 274 19.96 -6.26 -15.31
C LYS A 274 20.23 -7.25 -14.17
N ALA A 275 19.72 -7.00 -12.97
CA ALA A 275 19.90 -7.88 -11.82
C ALA A 275 19.28 -9.27 -12.03
N PHE A 276 18.13 -9.35 -12.71
CA PHE A 276 17.41 -10.59 -13.00
C PHE A 276 17.61 -11.09 -14.44
N ASP A 277 18.42 -10.40 -15.25
CA ASP A 277 18.70 -10.72 -16.65
C ASP A 277 17.42 -10.82 -17.49
N VAL A 278 16.57 -9.79 -17.41
CA VAL A 278 15.30 -9.69 -18.14
C VAL A 278 15.52 -8.89 -19.43
N LYS A 279 15.54 -9.59 -20.54
CA LYS A 279 15.79 -9.06 -21.88
C LYS A 279 14.65 -9.42 -22.82
N PHE A 280 14.54 -8.65 -23.87
CA PHE A 280 13.64 -8.93 -24.99
C PHE A 280 14.39 -8.80 -26.31
N GLN A 281 13.92 -9.50 -27.32
CA GLN A 281 14.40 -9.32 -28.69
C GLN A 281 13.66 -8.13 -29.32
N SER A 282 14.39 -7.09 -29.72
CA SER A 282 13.83 -5.93 -30.39
C SER A 282 13.38 -6.26 -31.82
N GLN A 283 12.69 -5.33 -32.48
CA GLN A 283 12.26 -5.50 -33.88
C GLN A 283 13.44 -5.68 -34.84
N GLU A 284 14.60 -5.12 -34.50
CA GLU A 284 15.84 -5.23 -35.26
C GLU A 284 16.61 -6.53 -34.94
N GLY A 285 16.06 -7.42 -34.10
CA GLY A 285 16.69 -8.69 -33.72
C GLY A 285 17.80 -8.56 -32.69
N LYS A 286 17.91 -7.43 -31.97
CA LYS A 286 18.89 -7.22 -30.91
C LYS A 286 18.30 -7.61 -29.55
N GLU A 287 19.13 -8.16 -28.68
CA GLU A 287 18.78 -8.32 -27.27
C GLU A 287 18.95 -7.00 -26.51
N GLU A 288 17.93 -6.56 -25.83
CA GLU A 288 17.90 -5.34 -25.03
C GLU A 288 17.28 -5.59 -23.66
N TYR A 289 17.78 -4.90 -22.63
CA TYR A 289 17.15 -4.94 -21.31
C TYR A 289 15.89 -4.05 -21.30
N VAL A 290 14.83 -4.52 -20.65
CA VAL A 290 13.61 -3.73 -20.46
C VAL A 290 13.82 -2.58 -19.47
N TYR A 291 13.00 -1.55 -19.58
CA TYR A 291 12.87 -0.50 -18.60
C TYR A 291 11.69 -0.80 -17.68
N ALA A 292 11.81 -0.44 -16.41
CA ALA A 292 10.92 -0.85 -15.36
C ALA A 292 10.28 0.33 -14.65
N THR A 293 9.04 0.15 -14.20
CA THR A 293 8.45 0.97 -13.14
C THR A 293 7.95 0.13 -11.99
N SER A 294 7.87 0.72 -10.80
CA SER A 294 7.07 0.19 -9.70
C SER A 294 6.38 1.33 -8.95
N TRP A 295 5.21 1.06 -8.40
CA TRP A 295 4.42 2.10 -7.77
C TRP A 295 3.46 1.50 -6.75
N GLY A 296 3.13 2.28 -5.68
CA GLY A 296 2.32 1.75 -4.61
C GLY A 296 1.67 2.78 -3.71
N VAL A 297 0.50 2.37 -3.20
CA VAL A 297 -0.22 3.01 -2.10
C VAL A 297 -0.70 1.96 -1.11
N SER A 298 -0.88 2.33 0.15
CA SER A 298 -1.24 1.40 1.21
C SER A 298 -2.42 1.90 2.04
N THR A 299 -2.82 1.12 3.01
CA THR A 299 -3.79 1.52 4.05
C THR A 299 -3.39 2.81 4.80
N ARG A 300 -2.18 3.35 4.59
CA ARG A 300 -1.79 4.69 5.04
C ARG A 300 -2.73 5.79 4.51
N LEU A 301 -3.35 5.59 3.35
CA LEU A 301 -4.37 6.50 2.81
C LEU A 301 -5.55 6.68 3.76
N ILE A 302 -5.96 5.64 4.49
CA ILE A 302 -7.01 5.74 5.52
C ILE A 302 -6.55 6.66 6.65
N GLY A 303 -5.32 6.48 7.12
CA GLY A 303 -4.75 7.37 8.15
C GLY A 303 -4.66 8.83 7.67
N THR A 304 -4.27 9.03 6.43
CA THR A 304 -4.23 10.36 5.80
C THR A 304 -5.61 10.99 5.74
N LEU A 305 -6.64 10.23 5.34
CA LEU A 305 -8.04 10.66 5.30
C LEU A 305 -8.53 11.11 6.69
N ILE A 306 -8.22 10.34 7.73
CA ILE A 306 -8.57 10.66 9.12
C ILE A 306 -7.90 11.97 9.55
N MET A 307 -6.59 12.10 9.33
CA MET A 307 -5.83 13.29 9.72
C MET A 307 -6.19 14.55 8.94
N ALA A 308 -6.72 14.39 7.71
CA ALA A 308 -7.13 15.53 6.87
C ALA A 308 -8.52 16.06 7.22
N HIS A 309 -9.45 15.20 7.63
CA HIS A 309 -10.86 15.56 7.68
C HIS A 309 -11.54 15.50 9.05
N SER A 310 -11.01 14.67 9.97
CA SER A 310 -11.64 14.46 11.29
C SER A 310 -11.42 15.63 12.24
N ASP A 311 -12.23 15.73 13.29
CA ASP A 311 -12.14 16.76 14.32
C ASP A 311 -12.24 16.17 15.73
N ASP A 312 -12.25 17.01 16.77
CA ASP A 312 -12.34 16.57 18.17
C ASP A 312 -13.70 15.95 18.52
N ARG A 313 -14.68 16.03 17.63
CA ARG A 313 -16.01 15.40 17.80
C ARG A 313 -16.06 13.99 17.20
N GLY A 314 -15.07 13.60 16.44
CA GLY A 314 -14.98 12.24 15.91
C GLY A 314 -14.52 12.13 14.46
N LEU A 315 -14.69 10.93 13.92
CA LEU A 315 -14.33 10.59 12.55
C LEU A 315 -15.27 11.24 11.54
N ILE A 316 -14.72 12.04 10.64
CA ILE A 316 -15.46 12.62 9.51
C ILE A 316 -15.08 11.84 8.24
N ARG A 317 -16.09 11.18 7.67
CA ARG A 317 -15.99 10.59 6.34
C ARG A 317 -16.54 11.58 5.32
N ARG A 318 -15.68 12.25 4.58
CA ARG A 318 -16.11 13.08 3.47
C ARG A 318 -16.28 12.17 2.24
N ALA A 319 -17.53 11.89 1.87
CA ALA A 319 -17.79 11.26 0.58
C ALA A 319 -17.34 12.22 -0.53
N ALA A 320 -16.67 11.69 -1.54
CA ALA A 320 -16.45 12.41 -2.78
C ALA A 320 -17.80 12.97 -3.27
N ARG A 321 -17.80 14.18 -3.82
CA ARG A 321 -18.97 14.76 -4.46
C ARG A 321 -19.46 13.76 -5.49
N ASP A 322 -20.74 13.43 -5.44
CA ASP A 322 -21.46 12.74 -6.49
C ASP A 322 -21.25 13.58 -7.80
N GLN A 323 -20.23 13.21 -8.56
CA GLN A 323 -20.06 13.75 -9.90
C GLN A 323 -21.16 13.12 -10.71
N GLY A 324 -22.29 13.83 -10.72
CA GLY A 324 -23.48 13.46 -11.48
C GLY A 324 -23.06 12.86 -12.81
N ARG A 325 -23.40 11.59 -13.01
CA ARG A 325 -23.23 10.86 -14.25
C ARG A 325 -23.66 11.77 -15.41
N ARG A 326 -22.69 12.37 -16.06
CA ARG A 326 -22.96 12.91 -17.40
C ARG A 326 -23.07 11.70 -18.31
N ARG A 327 -24.27 11.54 -18.83
CA ARG A 327 -24.67 10.57 -19.85
C ARG A 327 -23.85 10.75 -21.13
#